data_9e981d5fbfdb9b326c69ccbc3d1d9fe2
#
_entry.id   9e981d5fbfdb9b326c69ccbc3d1d9fe2
#
_cell.length_a   1.000
_cell.length_b   1.000
_cell.length_c   1.000
_cell.angle_alpha   90.00
_cell.angle_beta   90.00
_cell.angle_gamma   90.00
#
_symmetry.space_group_name_H-M   'P 1'
#
loop_
_entity.id
_entity.type
_entity.pdbx_description
1 polymer ?
#
loop_
_entity_poly.entity_id
_entity_poly.type
_entity_poly.pdbx_seq_one_letter_code
_entity_poly.pdbx_strand_id
1 'polypeptide(L)'
;MKKILARILICVMVLGLVQIGNTAGTAKAASTDADIYYAVHCQTYGWGLGVAKNGEVTGTQGQAKRLESIKIWVKSELSGSVEYETHVQTYGWSIGTKKDSEECGTTGEAKRLEAIKIRLTGQLAEVYDVVYRVHRQTYGWTDWVKNGTECGTTGQAKRLEAIQIKLVRKNGADDADLKYTTHVQTHGWLDYVVDGKQSGTTGEGKRLEAIKIDVPNTSCTGGITYSVHCQTY
;
A
#
# COMPACT_ATOMS: atom_id res chain seq x y z
N MET A 1 -19.92 -46.40 27.20
CA MET A 1 -18.95 -45.53 27.90
C MET A 1 -17.59 -45.79 27.28
N LYS A 2 -17.12 -44.99 26.31
CA LYS A 2 -15.77 -45.05 25.78
C LYS A 2 -15.14 -43.69 25.95
N LYS A 3 -14.10 -43.60 26.79
CA LYS A 3 -13.33 -42.42 27.08
C LYS A 3 -12.34 -42.22 25.95
N ILE A 4 -12.35 -41.03 25.29
CA ILE A 4 -11.35 -40.60 24.31
C ILE A 4 -10.27 -39.86 25.08
N LEU A 5 -9.05 -40.46 25.12
CA LEU A 5 -7.87 -39.80 25.66
C LEU A 5 -7.30 -38.85 24.61
N ALA A 6 -7.25 -37.57 24.90
CA ALA A 6 -6.46 -36.60 24.17
C ALA A 6 -4.98 -36.77 24.57
N ARG A 7 -4.12 -37.05 23.58
CA ARG A 7 -2.65 -37.08 23.76
C ARG A 7 -2.11 -35.68 23.57
N ILE A 8 -1.68 -35.09 24.69
CA ILE A 8 -0.85 -33.85 24.67
C ILE A 8 0.58 -34.30 24.41
N LEU A 9 1.15 -33.87 23.28
CA LEU A 9 2.57 -34.09 22.95
C LEU A 9 3.38 -32.95 23.61
N ILE A 10 3.99 -33.25 24.76
CA ILE A 10 4.94 -32.33 25.41
C ILE A 10 6.30 -32.57 24.76
N CYS A 11 6.77 -31.56 24.02
CA CYS A 11 8.13 -31.55 23.50
C CYS A 11 9.07 -31.05 24.60
N VAL A 12 9.79 -31.97 25.26
CA VAL A 12 10.83 -31.63 26.21
C VAL A 12 12.09 -31.27 25.43
N MET A 13 12.46 -29.98 25.41
CA MET A 13 13.77 -29.56 24.93
C MET A 13 14.80 -29.78 26.02
N VAL A 14 15.78 -30.62 25.74
CA VAL A 14 16.98 -30.79 26.56
C VAL A 14 17.85 -29.54 26.44
N LEU A 15 18.01 -28.79 27.50
CA LEU A 15 18.97 -27.68 27.58
C LEU A 15 20.39 -28.24 27.68
N GLY A 16 21.12 -28.21 26.60
CA GLY A 16 22.58 -28.30 26.60
C GLY A 16 23.16 -26.89 26.89
N LEU A 17 23.74 -26.67 28.08
CA LEU A 17 24.53 -25.47 28.35
C LEU A 17 25.85 -25.55 27.56
N VAL A 18 25.94 -24.75 26.50
CA VAL A 18 27.21 -24.33 25.92
C VAL A 18 27.37 -22.84 26.21
N GLN A 19 28.26 -22.50 27.09
CA GLN A 19 28.68 -21.10 27.29
C GLN A 19 29.55 -20.71 26.10
N ILE A 20 29.02 -19.88 25.20
CA ILE A 20 29.79 -19.15 24.20
C ILE A 20 29.53 -17.67 24.44
N GLY A 21 30.62 -16.90 24.48
CA GLY A 21 30.71 -15.50 24.88
C GLY A 21 29.62 -14.59 24.30
N ASN A 22 29.16 -13.74 25.18
CA ASN A 22 28.09 -12.77 24.99
C ASN A 22 28.51 -11.66 24.01
N THR A 23 28.08 -11.77 22.76
CA THR A 23 27.76 -10.59 21.95
C THR A 23 26.26 -10.67 21.67
N ALA A 24 25.49 -10.05 22.58
CA ALA A 24 24.06 -9.83 22.31
C ALA A 24 23.94 -8.84 21.15
N GLY A 25 24.04 -9.36 19.93
CA GLY A 25 23.51 -8.68 18.77
C GLY A 25 22.01 -8.60 18.97
N THR A 26 21.49 -7.41 19.25
CA THR A 26 20.06 -7.16 19.16
C THR A 26 19.64 -7.48 17.74
N ALA A 27 18.99 -8.63 17.55
CA ALA A 27 18.34 -8.92 16.28
C ALA A 27 17.32 -7.79 16.07
N LYS A 28 17.63 -6.88 15.13
CA LYS A 28 16.67 -5.89 14.68
C LYS A 28 15.49 -6.67 14.12
N ALA A 29 14.31 -6.47 14.67
CA ALA A 29 13.10 -7.04 14.07
C ALA A 29 13.06 -6.62 12.60
N ALA A 30 12.86 -7.58 11.70
CA ALA A 30 12.75 -7.28 10.28
C ALA A 30 11.61 -6.28 10.09
N SER A 31 11.87 -5.22 9.31
CA SER A 31 10.84 -4.26 8.97
C SER A 31 9.75 -4.98 8.15
N THR A 32 8.51 -4.79 8.53
CA THR A 32 7.37 -5.27 7.75
C THR A 32 6.88 -4.25 6.73
N ASP A 33 7.63 -3.15 6.55
CA ASP A 33 7.29 -2.10 5.60
C ASP A 33 7.48 -2.59 4.16
N ALA A 34 6.63 -2.09 3.28
CA ALA A 34 6.68 -2.39 1.87
C ALA A 34 6.30 -1.17 1.04
N ASP A 35 7.09 -0.92 0.01
CA ASP A 35 6.82 0.11 -1.00
C ASP A 35 6.53 -0.54 -2.34
N ILE A 36 5.46 -0.13 -3.01
CA ILE A 36 5.14 -0.57 -4.37
C ILE A 36 5.53 0.49 -5.38
N TYR A 37 6.24 0.07 -6.41
CA TYR A 37 6.71 0.89 -7.51
C TYR A 37 6.14 0.39 -8.82
N TYR A 38 5.90 1.29 -9.76
CA TYR A 38 5.39 0.92 -11.08
C TYR A 38 5.74 1.95 -12.14
N ALA A 39 5.95 1.46 -13.36
CA ALA A 39 6.21 2.27 -14.54
C ALA A 39 5.33 1.79 -15.70
N VAL A 40 4.92 2.69 -16.57
CA VAL A 40 4.10 2.39 -17.74
C VAL A 40 4.80 2.77 -19.03
N HIS A 41 4.64 1.94 -20.05
CA HIS A 41 4.90 2.34 -21.44
C HIS A 41 3.64 3.02 -21.99
N CYS A 42 3.79 4.27 -22.35
CA CYS A 42 2.70 5.11 -22.82
C CYS A 42 2.97 5.56 -24.26
N GLN A 43 1.94 5.53 -25.08
CA GLN A 43 2.01 6.01 -26.46
C GLN A 43 2.68 7.37 -26.54
N THR A 44 3.64 7.52 -27.42
CA THR A 44 4.47 8.73 -27.64
C THR A 44 5.59 8.93 -26.62
N TYR A 45 5.36 8.57 -25.36
CA TYR A 45 6.31 8.79 -24.25
C TYR A 45 7.20 7.58 -23.96
N GLY A 46 6.82 6.38 -24.43
CA GLY A 46 7.51 5.16 -24.07
C GLY A 46 7.49 4.97 -22.55
N TRP A 47 8.62 4.59 -21.97
CA TRP A 47 8.86 4.49 -20.53
C TRP A 47 9.25 5.83 -19.88
N GLY A 48 9.20 6.93 -20.61
CA GLY A 48 9.74 8.24 -20.21
C GLY A 48 8.92 8.99 -19.14
N LEU A 49 7.78 8.47 -18.69
CA LEU A 49 6.97 9.09 -17.63
C LEU A 49 7.54 8.84 -16.22
N GLY A 50 8.64 8.09 -16.10
CA GLY A 50 9.28 7.79 -14.83
C GLY A 50 8.62 6.67 -14.05
N VAL A 51 9.06 6.51 -12.81
CA VAL A 51 8.55 5.49 -11.87
C VAL A 51 7.66 6.17 -10.86
N ALA A 52 6.45 5.67 -10.71
CA ALA A 52 5.50 6.06 -9.66
C ALA A 52 5.63 5.14 -8.44
N LYS A 53 5.25 5.64 -7.27
CA LYS A 53 5.33 4.96 -5.98
C LYS A 53 4.05 5.16 -5.18
N ASN A 54 3.60 4.14 -4.48
CA ASN A 54 2.61 4.20 -3.39
C ASN A 54 1.38 5.10 -3.65
N GLY A 55 0.71 4.92 -4.78
CA GLY A 55 -0.51 5.67 -5.12
C GLY A 55 -0.28 6.92 -5.97
N GLU A 56 0.96 7.23 -6.37
CA GLU A 56 1.22 8.27 -7.36
C GLU A 56 0.60 7.90 -8.71
N VAL A 57 0.19 8.90 -9.47
CA VAL A 57 -0.34 8.68 -10.82
C VAL A 57 0.80 8.48 -11.81
N THR A 58 0.72 7.44 -12.65
CA THR A 58 1.54 7.33 -13.86
C THR A 58 0.66 7.08 -15.08
N GLY A 59 1.07 7.57 -16.23
CA GLY A 59 0.27 7.68 -17.44
C GLY A 59 -0.15 9.12 -17.71
N THR A 60 -1.14 9.30 -18.59
CA THR A 60 -1.63 10.62 -18.97
C THR A 60 -3.14 10.73 -18.77
N GLN A 61 -3.59 11.92 -18.38
CA GLN A 61 -5.01 12.24 -18.26
C GLN A 61 -5.34 13.34 -19.27
N GLY A 62 -6.44 13.18 -20.01
CA GLY A 62 -6.90 14.19 -20.98
C GLY A 62 -6.06 14.31 -22.26
N GLN A 63 -4.98 13.55 -22.42
CA GLN A 63 -4.09 13.61 -23.58
C GLN A 63 -4.40 12.55 -24.65
N ALA A 64 -5.41 11.73 -24.42
CA ALA A 64 -5.80 10.65 -25.31
C ALA A 64 -4.66 9.67 -25.67
N LYS A 65 -3.66 9.50 -24.78
CA LYS A 65 -2.57 8.54 -24.96
C LYS A 65 -2.90 7.23 -24.28
N ARG A 66 -2.65 6.11 -24.95
CA ARG A 66 -2.90 4.78 -24.40
C ARG A 66 -1.72 4.27 -23.60
N LEU A 67 -1.97 3.53 -22.57
CA LEU A 67 -0.99 2.63 -21.96
C LEU A 67 -0.83 1.40 -22.86
N GLU A 68 0.39 0.94 -23.06
CA GLU A 68 0.75 -0.18 -23.92
C GLU A 68 1.37 -1.33 -23.14
N SER A 69 2.11 -1.03 -22.05
CA SER A 69 2.70 -2.01 -21.15
C SER A 69 2.89 -1.43 -19.75
N ILE A 70 3.14 -2.32 -18.77
CA ILE A 70 3.40 -1.95 -17.38
C ILE A 70 4.43 -2.89 -16.76
N LYS A 71 5.22 -2.35 -15.81
CA LYS A 71 6.10 -3.07 -14.89
C LYS A 71 5.76 -2.67 -13.48
N ILE A 72 5.64 -3.65 -12.56
CA ILE A 72 5.31 -3.43 -11.16
C ILE A 72 6.26 -4.23 -10.28
N TRP A 73 6.78 -3.65 -9.20
CA TRP A 73 7.61 -4.36 -8.22
C TRP A 73 7.40 -3.81 -6.81
N VAL A 74 7.74 -4.63 -5.83
CA VAL A 74 7.68 -4.28 -4.41
C VAL A 74 9.08 -4.30 -3.83
N LYS A 75 9.41 -3.36 -2.97
CA LYS A 75 10.59 -3.38 -2.09
C LYS A 75 10.13 -3.63 -0.66
N SER A 76 10.55 -4.74 -0.09
CA SER A 76 10.22 -5.17 1.27
C SER A 76 11.20 -6.22 1.75
N GLU A 77 11.29 -6.43 3.06
CA GLU A 77 11.94 -7.57 3.68
C GLU A 77 11.00 -8.80 3.77
N LEU A 78 9.69 -8.61 3.52
CA LEU A 78 8.72 -9.69 3.47
C LEU A 78 8.91 -10.52 2.20
N SER A 79 8.82 -11.83 2.33
CA SER A 79 8.84 -12.74 1.18
C SER A 79 7.52 -12.66 0.39
N GLY A 80 7.61 -12.94 -0.91
CA GLY A 80 6.46 -12.89 -1.82
C GLY A 80 6.76 -12.08 -3.06
N SER A 81 5.78 -11.95 -3.92
CA SER A 81 5.86 -11.26 -5.20
C SER A 81 4.59 -10.45 -5.45
N VAL A 82 4.69 -9.45 -6.32
CA VAL A 82 3.53 -8.87 -6.98
C VAL A 82 3.33 -9.55 -8.33
N GLU A 83 2.15 -10.13 -8.54
CA GLU A 83 1.75 -10.77 -9.79
C GLU A 83 0.67 -9.93 -10.47
N TYR A 84 0.72 -9.84 -11.79
CA TYR A 84 -0.22 -9.03 -12.56
C TYR A 84 -0.44 -9.57 -13.98
N GLU A 85 -1.63 -9.30 -14.49
CA GLU A 85 -2.08 -9.63 -15.84
C GLU A 85 -2.71 -8.41 -16.48
N THR A 86 -2.52 -8.23 -17.79
CA THR A 86 -3.18 -7.15 -18.54
C THR A 86 -4.03 -7.72 -19.66
N HIS A 87 -5.20 -7.11 -19.83
CA HIS A 87 -6.01 -7.31 -21.03
C HIS A 87 -5.51 -6.36 -22.12
N VAL A 88 -5.00 -6.95 -23.20
CA VAL A 88 -4.39 -6.22 -24.32
C VAL A 88 -5.30 -6.32 -25.53
N GLN A 89 -5.47 -5.22 -26.25
CA GLN A 89 -6.19 -5.18 -27.50
C GLN A 89 -5.76 -6.33 -28.42
N THR A 90 -6.71 -7.10 -28.95
CA THR A 90 -6.51 -8.26 -29.81
C THR A 90 -6.06 -9.52 -29.08
N TYR A 91 -5.21 -9.40 -28.04
CA TYR A 91 -4.65 -10.53 -27.31
C TYR A 91 -5.47 -10.95 -26.09
N GLY A 92 -6.33 -10.06 -25.58
CA GLY A 92 -7.05 -10.34 -24.35
C GLY A 92 -6.10 -10.55 -23.17
N TRP A 93 -6.36 -11.54 -22.35
CA TRP A 93 -5.54 -11.95 -21.22
C TRP A 93 -4.38 -12.92 -21.59
N SER A 94 -4.17 -13.21 -22.89
CA SER A 94 -3.23 -14.25 -23.34
C SER A 94 -1.74 -13.92 -23.14
N ILE A 95 -1.41 -12.68 -22.75
CA ILE A 95 -0.02 -12.30 -22.35
C ILE A 95 0.42 -13.11 -21.12
N GLY A 96 -0.53 -13.57 -20.31
CA GLY A 96 -0.30 -14.36 -19.11
C GLY A 96 0.15 -13.53 -17.92
N THR A 97 0.31 -14.21 -16.78
CA THR A 97 0.75 -13.60 -15.52
C THR A 97 2.22 -13.24 -15.58
N LYS A 98 2.54 -12.03 -15.16
CA LYS A 98 3.90 -11.50 -14.98
C LYS A 98 4.12 -11.17 -13.51
N LYS A 99 5.38 -11.06 -13.09
CA LYS A 99 5.73 -10.75 -11.71
C LYS A 99 6.99 -9.86 -11.64
N ASP A 100 7.11 -9.15 -10.55
CA ASP A 100 8.34 -8.49 -10.08
C ASP A 100 9.18 -7.82 -11.17
N SER A 101 8.73 -6.75 -11.74
CA SER A 101 9.37 -5.97 -12.82
C SER A 101 9.30 -6.58 -14.22
N GLU A 102 8.72 -7.77 -14.40
CA GLU A 102 8.50 -8.30 -15.76
C GLU A 102 7.54 -7.40 -16.54
N GLU A 103 7.77 -7.24 -17.81
CA GLU A 103 6.88 -6.46 -18.66
C GLU A 103 5.59 -7.20 -18.97
N CYS A 104 4.44 -6.54 -18.74
CA CYS A 104 3.10 -7.06 -19.04
C CYS A 104 2.36 -6.12 -19.96
N GLY A 105 2.20 -6.55 -21.21
CA GLY A 105 1.65 -5.77 -22.29
C GLY A 105 2.47 -5.96 -23.57
N THR A 106 2.44 -4.96 -24.44
CA THR A 106 3.23 -4.96 -25.69
C THR A 106 3.95 -3.65 -25.87
N THR A 107 5.15 -3.70 -26.46
CA THR A 107 5.94 -2.53 -26.82
C THR A 107 6.17 -2.52 -28.32
N GLY A 108 5.90 -1.40 -29.00
CA GLY A 108 6.09 -1.25 -30.45
C GLY A 108 4.97 -1.79 -31.34
N GLU A 109 3.94 -2.43 -30.76
CA GLU A 109 2.81 -3.00 -31.52
C GLU A 109 1.60 -2.10 -31.60
N ALA A 110 1.65 -0.94 -30.97
CA ALA A 110 0.55 0.01 -30.91
C ALA A 110 -0.77 -0.58 -30.34
N LYS A 111 -0.67 -1.60 -29.47
CA LYS A 111 -1.81 -2.23 -28.79
C LYS A 111 -2.04 -1.55 -27.44
N ARG A 112 -3.30 -1.27 -27.15
CA ARG A 112 -3.68 -0.64 -25.87
C ARG A 112 -3.91 -1.67 -24.78
N LEU A 113 -3.62 -1.30 -23.55
CA LEU A 113 -4.17 -1.97 -22.37
C LEU A 113 -5.63 -1.55 -22.19
N GLU A 114 -6.48 -2.49 -21.82
CA GLU A 114 -7.93 -2.30 -21.63
C GLU A 114 -8.36 -2.61 -20.19
N ALA A 115 -7.69 -3.55 -19.51
CA ALA A 115 -7.89 -3.88 -18.11
C ALA A 115 -6.62 -4.46 -17.49
N ILE A 116 -6.58 -4.54 -16.15
CA ILE A 116 -5.49 -5.10 -15.37
C ILE A 116 -6.04 -5.83 -14.13
N LYS A 117 -5.33 -6.87 -13.71
CA LYS A 117 -5.48 -7.56 -12.41
C LYS A 117 -4.14 -7.56 -11.73
N ILE A 118 -4.10 -7.26 -10.43
CA ILE A 118 -2.87 -7.22 -9.63
C ILE A 118 -3.12 -7.93 -8.32
N ARG A 119 -2.22 -8.83 -7.91
CA ARG A 119 -2.27 -9.53 -6.62
C ARG A 119 -0.89 -9.64 -6.00
N LEU A 120 -0.86 -9.85 -4.70
CA LEU A 120 0.35 -10.20 -3.95
C LEU A 120 0.37 -11.70 -3.67
N THR A 121 1.56 -12.23 -3.37
CA THR A 121 1.78 -13.62 -2.93
C THR A 121 2.65 -13.65 -1.69
N GLY A 122 2.75 -14.82 -1.01
CA GLY A 122 3.59 -15.01 0.17
C GLY A 122 3.25 -14.09 1.32
N GLN A 123 4.24 -13.74 2.14
CA GLN A 123 4.06 -12.85 3.30
C GLN A 123 3.55 -11.47 2.92
N LEU A 124 3.89 -10.96 1.73
CA LEU A 124 3.31 -9.71 1.24
C LEU A 124 1.79 -9.78 1.19
N ALA A 125 1.22 -10.90 0.70
CA ALA A 125 -0.23 -11.09 0.64
C ALA A 125 -0.87 -11.33 2.02
N GLU A 126 -0.11 -11.79 3.01
CA GLU A 126 -0.60 -11.95 4.38
C GLU A 126 -0.72 -10.60 5.08
N VAL A 127 0.23 -9.71 4.85
CA VAL A 127 0.35 -8.41 5.52
C VAL A 127 -0.39 -7.29 4.79
N TYR A 128 -0.42 -7.31 3.44
CA TYR A 128 -0.97 -6.22 2.64
C TYR A 128 -2.10 -6.65 1.69
N ASP A 129 -3.02 -5.74 1.44
CA ASP A 129 -3.84 -5.70 0.23
C ASP A 129 -3.14 -4.80 -0.80
N VAL A 130 -3.06 -5.22 -2.06
CA VAL A 130 -2.73 -4.32 -3.16
C VAL A 130 -4.02 -3.68 -3.67
N VAL A 131 -4.08 -2.36 -3.67
CA VAL A 131 -5.25 -1.56 -4.01
C VAL A 131 -4.91 -0.69 -5.21
N TYR A 132 -5.74 -0.70 -6.23
CA TYR A 132 -5.45 0.00 -7.49
C TYR A 132 -6.71 0.50 -8.19
N ARG A 133 -6.52 1.49 -9.06
CA ARG A 133 -7.53 2.02 -9.97
C ARG A 133 -6.90 2.49 -11.27
N VAL A 134 -7.69 2.59 -12.33
CA VAL A 134 -7.24 3.02 -13.65
C VAL A 134 -8.09 4.17 -14.19
N HIS A 135 -7.47 5.05 -14.97
CA HIS A 135 -8.16 6.04 -15.77
C HIS A 135 -8.44 5.46 -17.16
N ARG A 136 -9.71 5.50 -17.57
CA ARG A 136 -10.21 4.92 -18.82
C ARG A 136 -10.61 6.01 -19.78
N GLN A 137 -10.38 5.74 -21.04
CA GLN A 137 -10.92 6.58 -22.12
C GLN A 137 -12.43 6.79 -21.95
N THR A 138 -12.89 8.03 -22.00
CA THR A 138 -14.29 8.45 -21.90
C THR A 138 -14.90 8.39 -20.49
N TYR A 139 -14.50 7.39 -19.67
CA TYR A 139 -15.14 7.11 -18.38
C TYR A 139 -14.40 7.68 -17.18
N GLY A 140 -13.13 8.12 -17.34
CA GLY A 140 -12.31 8.61 -16.25
C GLY A 140 -11.87 7.50 -15.28
N TRP A 141 -11.61 7.89 -14.04
CA TRP A 141 -11.15 6.97 -12.99
C TRP A 141 -12.23 5.95 -12.62
N THR A 142 -11.80 4.69 -12.44
CA THR A 142 -12.61 3.67 -11.75
C THR A 142 -12.65 3.96 -10.26
N ASP A 143 -13.54 3.27 -9.56
CA ASP A 143 -13.39 3.05 -8.13
C ASP A 143 -12.11 2.25 -7.85
N TRP A 144 -11.65 2.30 -6.58
CA TRP A 144 -10.57 1.48 -6.11
C TRP A 144 -10.99 0.01 -5.99
N VAL A 145 -10.19 -0.87 -6.56
CA VAL A 145 -10.34 -2.33 -6.43
C VAL A 145 -9.10 -2.93 -5.77
N LYS A 146 -9.16 -4.21 -5.39
CA LYS A 146 -8.03 -4.89 -4.72
C LYS A 146 -7.86 -6.35 -5.11
N ASN A 147 -6.65 -6.87 -4.88
CA ASN A 147 -6.33 -8.30 -4.82
C ASN A 147 -6.87 -9.14 -5.97
N GLY A 148 -6.43 -8.88 -7.19
CA GLY A 148 -6.79 -9.65 -8.38
C GLY A 148 -8.14 -9.30 -8.99
N THR A 149 -8.88 -8.34 -8.43
CA THR A 149 -10.11 -7.86 -9.04
C THR A 149 -9.80 -7.15 -10.36
N GLU A 150 -10.55 -7.45 -11.41
CA GLU A 150 -10.39 -6.79 -12.70
C GLU A 150 -10.67 -5.29 -12.59
N CYS A 151 -9.78 -4.48 -13.15
CA CYS A 151 -9.87 -3.02 -13.18
C CYS A 151 -9.67 -2.52 -14.60
N GLY A 152 -10.69 -1.91 -15.16
CA GLY A 152 -10.68 -1.46 -16.55
C GLY A 152 -11.99 -1.81 -17.26
N THR A 153 -11.90 -2.13 -18.53
CA THR A 153 -13.03 -2.61 -19.35
C THR A 153 -12.56 -3.71 -20.29
N THR A 154 -13.36 -4.76 -20.44
CA THR A 154 -13.14 -5.79 -21.45
C THR A 154 -14.25 -5.73 -22.51
N GLY A 155 -13.90 -5.94 -23.78
CA GLY A 155 -14.85 -5.94 -24.88
C GLY A 155 -15.45 -4.58 -25.30
N GLN A 156 -15.03 -3.48 -24.66
CA GLN A 156 -15.55 -2.13 -24.95
C GLN A 156 -14.59 -1.27 -25.78
N ALA A 157 -13.45 -1.80 -26.16
CA ALA A 157 -12.42 -1.11 -26.92
C ALA A 157 -11.97 0.23 -26.29
N LYS A 158 -11.99 0.33 -24.96
CA LYS A 158 -11.55 1.51 -24.20
C LYS A 158 -10.14 1.32 -23.67
N ARG A 159 -9.26 2.27 -23.99
CA ARG A 159 -7.87 2.23 -23.50
C ARG A 159 -7.76 2.65 -22.05
N LEU A 160 -6.77 2.11 -21.38
CA LEU A 160 -6.25 2.70 -20.14
C LEU A 160 -5.35 3.89 -20.49
N GLU A 161 -5.43 4.95 -19.70
CA GLU A 161 -4.69 6.20 -19.89
C GLU A 161 -3.75 6.50 -18.70
N ALA A 162 -4.14 6.10 -17.49
CA ALA A 162 -3.31 6.22 -16.29
C ALA A 162 -3.67 5.15 -15.27
N ILE A 163 -2.80 4.97 -14.27
CA ILE A 163 -2.97 4.02 -13.17
C ILE A 163 -2.43 4.58 -11.86
N GLN A 164 -3.04 4.18 -10.77
CA GLN A 164 -2.54 4.35 -9.40
C GLN A 164 -2.55 3.00 -8.70
N ILE A 165 -1.48 2.68 -7.95
CA ILE A 165 -1.35 1.43 -7.19
C ILE A 165 -0.76 1.77 -5.83
N LYS A 166 -1.33 1.21 -4.75
CA LYS A 166 -0.81 1.35 -3.39
C LYS A 166 -0.95 0.04 -2.62
N LEU A 167 -0.16 -0.12 -1.58
CA LEU A 167 -0.34 -1.15 -0.57
C LEU A 167 -1.15 -0.59 0.59
N VAL A 168 -2.03 -1.41 1.15
CA VAL A 168 -2.78 -1.12 2.37
C VAL A 168 -2.60 -2.30 3.29
N ARG A 169 -2.10 -2.09 4.51
CA ARG A 169 -1.94 -3.18 5.47
C ARG A 169 -3.29 -3.77 5.84
N LYS A 170 -3.30 -5.08 5.95
CA LYS A 170 -4.42 -5.80 6.56
C LYS A 170 -4.38 -5.62 8.07
N ASN A 171 -5.52 -5.56 8.69
CA ASN A 171 -5.70 -5.45 10.16
C ASN A 171 -5.29 -4.10 10.78
N GLY A 172 -5.28 -3.02 10.03
CA GLY A 172 -5.07 -1.68 10.60
C GLY A 172 -3.72 -1.48 11.27
N ALA A 173 -2.73 -2.34 11.01
CA ALA A 173 -1.43 -2.26 11.67
C ALA A 173 -0.52 -1.15 11.10
N ASP A 174 -0.94 -0.46 10.03
CA ASP A 174 -0.31 0.79 9.57
C ASP A 174 -0.96 2.04 10.12
N ASP A 175 -2.19 1.89 10.54
CA ASP A 175 -2.81 2.85 11.39
C ASP A 175 -2.36 2.54 12.83
N ALA A 176 -1.10 2.84 13.12
CA ALA A 176 -0.81 3.35 14.44
C ALA A 176 -1.74 4.55 14.54
N ASP A 177 -2.95 4.32 15.05
CA ASP A 177 -3.95 5.37 15.20
C ASP A 177 -3.26 6.56 15.82
N LEU A 178 -2.89 7.54 15.00
CA LEU A 178 -2.30 8.76 15.51
C LEU A 178 -3.36 9.42 16.38
N LYS A 179 -3.29 9.13 17.65
CA LYS A 179 -4.25 9.61 18.64
C LYS A 179 -3.79 10.95 19.16
N TYR A 180 -4.62 11.94 19.07
CA TYR A 180 -4.27 13.27 19.54
C TYR A 180 -5.47 14.02 20.12
N THR A 181 -5.15 14.95 21.02
CA THR A 181 -6.11 15.88 21.60
C THR A 181 -5.49 17.24 21.72
N THR A 182 -6.32 18.25 21.75
CA THR A 182 -5.92 19.65 21.91
C THR A 182 -6.56 20.29 23.13
N HIS A 183 -5.80 21.18 23.76
CA HIS A 183 -6.32 22.08 24.77
C HIS A 183 -6.77 23.38 24.10
N VAL A 184 -8.02 23.70 24.26
CA VAL A 184 -8.64 24.86 23.64
C VAL A 184 -9.06 25.86 24.70
N GLN A 185 -8.84 27.13 24.44
CA GLN A 185 -9.24 28.22 25.32
C GLN A 185 -10.69 28.08 25.80
N THR A 186 -10.92 28.09 27.10
CA THR A 186 -12.23 27.95 27.79
C THR A 186 -12.86 26.56 27.74
N HIS A 187 -12.43 25.64 26.84
CA HIS A 187 -12.93 24.29 26.76
C HIS A 187 -12.03 23.28 27.48
N GLY A 188 -10.75 23.61 27.67
CA GLY A 188 -9.77 22.68 28.22
C GLY A 188 -9.37 21.61 27.22
N TRP A 189 -8.98 20.41 27.72
CA TRP A 189 -8.67 19.28 26.87
C TRP A 189 -9.95 18.68 26.28
N LEU A 190 -9.97 18.59 24.94
CA LEU A 190 -11.04 17.92 24.20
C LEU A 190 -10.85 16.40 24.24
N ASP A 191 -11.87 15.68 23.75
CA ASP A 191 -11.74 14.25 23.56
C ASP A 191 -10.65 13.92 22.53
N TYR A 192 -10.03 12.73 22.71
CA TYR A 192 -9.05 12.24 21.73
C TYR A 192 -9.72 11.93 20.40
N VAL A 193 -9.05 12.34 19.33
CA VAL A 193 -9.40 11.99 17.95
C VAL A 193 -8.26 11.20 17.31
N VAL A 194 -8.53 10.54 16.20
CA VAL A 194 -7.57 9.68 15.47
C VAL A 194 -7.51 10.07 13.99
N ASP A 195 -6.36 9.82 13.37
CA ASP A 195 -6.18 9.75 11.92
C ASP A 195 -6.75 10.91 11.11
N GLY A 196 -6.26 12.10 11.37
CA GLY A 196 -6.61 13.31 10.60
C GLY A 196 -7.99 13.88 10.91
N LYS A 197 -8.73 13.38 11.92
CA LYS A 197 -9.95 14.01 12.39
C LYS A 197 -9.63 15.35 13.04
N GLN A 198 -10.51 16.32 12.89
CA GLN A 198 -10.32 17.64 13.49
C GLN A 198 -10.34 17.54 15.03
N SER A 199 -9.33 18.09 15.69
CA SER A 199 -9.31 18.38 17.12
C SER A 199 -9.17 19.88 17.30
N GLY A 200 -10.10 20.50 18.00
CA GLY A 200 -10.20 21.95 18.15
C GLY A 200 -11.58 22.46 17.78
N THR A 201 -11.74 23.78 17.79
CA THR A 201 -13.00 24.45 17.45
C THR A 201 -12.88 25.24 16.14
N THR A 202 -13.98 25.35 15.41
CA THR A 202 -14.07 26.16 14.18
C THR A 202 -15.15 27.19 14.34
N GLY A 203 -14.85 28.45 13.99
CA GLY A 203 -15.81 29.55 14.04
C GLY A 203 -16.06 30.16 15.44
N GLU A 204 -15.45 29.65 16.49
CA GLU A 204 -15.65 30.14 17.88
C GLU A 204 -14.65 31.19 18.31
N GLY A 205 -13.65 31.48 17.52
CA GLY A 205 -12.59 32.44 17.86
C GLY A 205 -11.75 32.03 19.06
N LYS A 206 -11.70 30.69 19.36
CA LYS A 206 -10.92 30.11 20.46
C LYS A 206 -9.55 29.66 19.95
N ARG A 207 -8.50 29.98 20.72
CA ARG A 207 -7.15 29.56 20.38
C ARG A 207 -6.86 28.14 20.89
N LEU A 208 -6.05 27.43 20.17
CA LEU A 208 -5.43 26.20 20.61
C LEU A 208 -4.24 26.56 21.50
N GLU A 209 -4.15 25.99 22.70
CA GLU A 209 -3.16 26.33 23.72
C GLU A 209 -2.13 25.22 23.92
N ALA A 210 -2.49 23.96 23.72
CA ALA A 210 -1.60 22.81 23.79
C ALA A 210 -2.11 21.64 22.94
N ILE A 211 -1.20 20.71 22.60
CA ILE A 211 -1.51 19.48 21.91
C ILE A 211 -0.81 18.29 22.62
N LYS A 212 -1.50 17.17 22.70
CA LYS A 212 -0.93 15.87 23.04
C LYS A 212 -1.07 14.95 21.85
N ILE A 213 -0.01 14.24 21.51
CA ILE A 213 0.02 13.26 20.43
C ILE A 213 0.53 11.95 21.02
N ASP A 214 -0.18 10.88 20.75
CA ASP A 214 0.13 9.54 21.23
C ASP A 214 0.02 8.55 20.07
N VAL A 215 0.94 7.60 19.99
CA VAL A 215 0.89 6.47 19.06
C VAL A 215 0.72 5.21 19.87
N PRO A 216 -0.52 4.87 20.21
CA PRO A 216 -0.75 3.70 21.02
C PRO A 216 -0.37 2.43 20.24
N ASN A 217 0.46 1.62 20.86
CA ASN A 217 0.62 0.23 20.53
C ASN A 217 1.24 -0.07 19.16
N THR A 218 2.42 0.46 18.89
CA THR A 218 3.13 0.10 17.66
C THR A 218 4.13 -1.03 17.93
N SER A 219 4.04 -2.08 17.11
CA SER A 219 5.14 -3.01 16.89
C SER A 219 6.27 -2.37 16.05
N CYS A 220 6.08 -1.13 15.62
CA CYS A 220 7.03 -0.35 14.84
C CYS A 220 7.99 0.41 15.76
N THR A 221 9.27 0.35 15.48
CA THR A 221 10.28 1.22 16.10
C THR A 221 10.29 2.55 15.36
N GLY A 222 9.82 3.60 15.98
CA GLY A 222 9.78 4.94 15.41
C GLY A 222 9.31 5.95 16.44
N GLY A 223 9.35 7.23 16.09
CA GLY A 223 8.87 8.33 16.92
C GLY A 223 8.13 9.36 16.07
N ILE A 224 7.34 10.18 16.73
CA ILE A 224 6.70 11.33 16.09
C ILE A 224 7.58 12.54 16.33
N THR A 225 7.83 13.30 15.25
CA THR A 225 8.41 14.64 15.34
C THR A 225 7.30 15.64 14.97
N TYR A 226 7.09 16.62 15.82
CA TYR A 226 6.13 17.68 15.56
C TYR A 226 6.68 19.02 16.02
N SER A 227 6.18 20.09 15.46
CA SER A 227 6.46 21.47 15.86
C SER A 227 5.16 22.23 16.04
N VAL A 228 5.15 23.14 17.01
CA VAL A 228 4.04 24.06 17.22
C VAL A 228 4.56 25.48 17.16
N HIS A 229 3.79 26.35 16.56
CA HIS A 229 4.03 27.79 16.59
C HIS A 229 3.12 28.41 17.65
N CYS A 230 3.74 29.08 18.61
CA CYS A 230 3.00 29.82 19.65
C CYS A 230 3.01 31.31 19.34
N GLN A 231 1.89 31.96 19.58
CA GLN A 231 1.79 33.42 19.49
C GLN A 231 2.77 34.04 20.53
N THR A 232 3.58 34.96 20.12
CA THR A 232 4.56 35.72 20.95
C THR A 232 5.83 34.98 21.38
N TYR A 233 6.19 33.84 20.80
CA TYR A 233 7.47 33.18 21.00
C TYR A 233 8.14 32.86 19.65
#